data_80701cfc789b8ee7b1c4da04d1b1d4ad
#
_entry.id   80701cfc789b8ee7b1c4da04d1b1d4ad
#
_cell.length_a   1.000
_cell.length_b   1.000
_cell.length_c   1.000
_cell.angle_alpha   90.00
_cell.angle_beta   90.00
_cell.angle_gamma   90.00
#
_symmetry.space_group_name_H-M   'P 1'
#
loop_
_entity.id
_entity.type
_entity.pdbx_description
1 polymer ?
#
loop_
_entity_poly.entity_id
_entity_poly.type
_entity_poly.pdbx_seq_one_letter_code
_entity_poly.pdbx_strand_id
1 'polypeptide(L)'
;MASVVVRPSKLLLALLVAAMAASPRALAYDPSPLQDFCVADTASNVFVNGQACKDPAQVTAADFAFSGLQDAGDTENAFGSKVTLVDARALPGLNSLGVAMARLDIAPGGVNPPHTHPRATEVLTVVEGQMYAGFLATDGKLFARVLNRGDAFVFPRGLVHFEFNCGAGPAVGLAGLSSQNPGLVRVADSLFGAAPAVTDEVLAKAFRIDAATVQRIKAQFAKK
;
A
#
# COMPACT_ATOMS: atom_id res chain seq x y z
N MET A 1 -12.69 59.61 -21.40
CA MET A 1 -12.46 58.37 -22.17
C MET A 1 -13.35 57.28 -21.52
N ALA A 2 -14.44 56.87 -22.19
CA ALA A 2 -15.30 55.84 -21.67
C ALA A 2 -14.74 54.45 -22.04
N SER A 3 -14.44 53.61 -21.04
CA SER A 3 -13.99 52.26 -21.26
C SER A 3 -15.16 51.38 -21.73
N VAL A 4 -15.06 50.87 -22.94
CA VAL A 4 -16.03 49.92 -23.50
C VAL A 4 -15.79 48.56 -22.83
N VAL A 5 -16.69 48.18 -21.91
CA VAL A 5 -16.71 46.82 -21.33
C VAL A 5 -17.40 45.92 -22.36
N VAL A 6 -16.62 45.13 -23.11
CA VAL A 6 -17.13 44.11 -24.02
C VAL A 6 -17.62 42.92 -23.18
N ARG A 7 -18.95 42.73 -23.13
CA ARG A 7 -19.52 41.50 -22.50
C ARG A 7 -19.39 40.32 -23.46
N PRO A 8 -18.79 39.21 -23.06
CA PRO A 8 -18.70 38.02 -23.91
C PRO A 8 -20.13 37.56 -24.26
N SER A 9 -20.34 37.14 -25.51
CA SER A 9 -21.61 36.60 -25.93
C SER A 9 -21.91 35.27 -25.19
N LYS A 10 -23.19 34.99 -24.94
CA LYS A 10 -23.61 33.72 -24.30
C LYS A 10 -23.10 32.51 -25.06
N LEU A 11 -22.92 32.61 -26.37
CA LEU A 11 -22.34 31.57 -27.22
C LEU A 11 -20.84 31.35 -26.91
N LEU A 12 -20.07 32.43 -26.72
CA LEU A 12 -18.64 32.32 -26.37
C LEU A 12 -18.47 31.69 -24.98
N LEU A 13 -19.30 32.06 -24.03
CA LEU A 13 -19.30 31.46 -22.70
C LEU A 13 -19.64 29.94 -22.72
N ALA A 14 -20.67 29.60 -23.53
CA ALA A 14 -21.06 28.18 -23.71
C ALA A 14 -19.96 27.36 -24.38
N LEU A 15 -19.25 27.91 -25.38
CA LEU A 15 -18.12 27.29 -26.04
C LEU A 15 -16.92 27.10 -25.09
N LEU A 16 -16.65 28.09 -24.23
CA LEU A 16 -15.59 27.99 -23.21
C LEU A 16 -15.90 26.91 -22.15
N VAL A 17 -17.16 26.82 -21.70
CA VAL A 17 -17.59 25.79 -20.76
C VAL A 17 -17.52 24.41 -21.41
N ALA A 18 -17.97 24.29 -22.67
CA ALA A 18 -17.86 23.03 -23.42
C ALA A 18 -16.40 22.60 -23.65
N ALA A 19 -15.49 23.56 -23.94
CA ALA A 19 -14.06 23.29 -24.09
C ALA A 19 -13.41 22.86 -22.76
N MET A 20 -13.80 23.43 -21.63
CA MET A 20 -13.33 23.02 -20.31
C MET A 20 -13.89 21.65 -19.90
N ALA A 21 -15.13 21.33 -20.29
CA ALA A 21 -15.74 20.03 -20.04
C ALA A 21 -15.14 18.91 -20.93
N ALA A 22 -14.67 19.29 -22.14
CA ALA A 22 -14.02 18.39 -23.10
C ALA A 22 -12.50 18.29 -22.90
N SER A 23 -11.93 19.04 -21.94
CA SER A 23 -10.51 18.89 -21.61
C SER A 23 -10.25 17.48 -21.10
N PRO A 24 -9.32 16.71 -21.71
CA PRO A 24 -8.95 15.42 -21.15
C PRO A 24 -8.48 15.66 -19.71
N ARG A 25 -9.14 15.01 -18.76
CA ARG A 25 -8.68 15.04 -17.37
C ARG A 25 -7.27 14.48 -17.39
N ALA A 26 -6.30 15.30 -17.01
CA ALA A 26 -4.96 14.80 -16.78
C ALA A 26 -5.03 13.82 -15.62
N LEU A 27 -5.18 12.55 -15.93
CA LEU A 27 -4.95 11.49 -14.96
C LEU A 27 -3.46 11.52 -14.69
N ALA A 28 -3.05 11.68 -13.43
CA ALA A 28 -1.65 11.61 -13.00
C ALA A 28 -1.04 10.21 -13.20
N TYR A 29 -1.80 9.33 -13.80
CA TYR A 29 -1.50 7.95 -14.16
C TYR A 29 -1.73 7.84 -15.66
N ASP A 30 -0.70 7.50 -16.43
CA ASP A 30 -0.84 7.23 -17.85
C ASP A 30 -1.52 5.86 -18.04
N PRO A 31 -2.81 5.81 -18.45
CA PRO A 31 -3.51 4.55 -18.64
C PRO A 31 -3.15 3.86 -19.97
N SER A 32 -2.31 4.50 -20.79
CA SER A 32 -1.98 4.01 -22.13
C SER A 32 -0.49 3.66 -22.20
N PRO A 33 -0.09 2.44 -21.79
CA PRO A 33 1.29 2.01 -21.92
C PRO A 33 1.72 2.07 -23.40
N LEU A 34 2.96 2.48 -23.65
CA LEU A 34 3.53 2.56 -25.00
C LEU A 34 3.96 1.18 -25.55
N GLN A 35 4.02 0.17 -24.69
CA GLN A 35 4.45 -1.20 -25.00
C GLN A 35 3.67 -2.22 -24.16
N ASP A 36 3.68 -3.49 -24.59
CA ASP A 36 2.96 -4.57 -23.92
C ASP A 36 3.48 -4.83 -22.49
N PHE A 37 4.78 -4.61 -22.24
CA PHE A 37 5.42 -4.77 -20.94
C PHE A 37 6.67 -3.91 -20.82
N CYS A 38 7.09 -3.65 -19.57
CA CYS A 38 8.36 -3.03 -19.22
C CYS A 38 8.93 -3.80 -18.02
N VAL A 39 9.57 -4.96 -18.29
CA VAL A 39 10.25 -5.73 -17.25
C VAL A 39 11.31 -4.88 -16.58
N ALA A 40 11.37 -4.86 -15.26
CA ALA A 40 12.35 -4.08 -14.52
C ALA A 40 13.79 -4.54 -14.82
N ASP A 41 14.65 -3.62 -15.26
CA ASP A 41 16.08 -3.82 -15.25
C ASP A 41 16.63 -3.51 -13.85
N THR A 42 16.79 -4.56 -13.04
CA THR A 42 17.28 -4.44 -11.66
C THR A 42 18.77 -4.12 -11.57
N ALA A 43 19.50 -4.21 -12.68
CA ALA A 43 20.92 -3.83 -12.76
C ALA A 43 21.13 -2.37 -13.19
N SER A 44 20.08 -1.70 -13.67
CA SER A 44 20.15 -0.31 -14.12
C SER A 44 20.38 0.66 -12.96
N ASN A 45 21.30 1.59 -13.14
CA ASN A 45 21.53 2.72 -12.24
C ASN A 45 20.71 3.96 -12.63
N VAL A 46 19.79 3.85 -13.59
CA VAL A 46 18.93 4.95 -14.01
C VAL A 46 17.89 5.23 -12.93
N PHE A 47 17.87 6.46 -12.42
CA PHE A 47 16.93 6.90 -11.41
C PHE A 47 15.72 7.57 -12.07
N VAL A 48 14.58 6.87 -12.06
CA VAL A 48 13.31 7.31 -12.64
C VAL A 48 12.16 7.03 -11.68
N ASN A 49 10.97 7.52 -11.98
CA ASN A 49 9.76 7.14 -11.24
C ASN A 49 9.32 5.73 -11.68
N GLY A 50 9.86 4.72 -11.04
CA GLY A 50 9.73 3.31 -11.38
C GLY A 50 11.12 2.70 -11.61
N GLN A 51 11.21 1.72 -12.50
CA GLN A 51 12.46 1.11 -12.92
C GLN A 51 12.60 1.16 -14.44
N ALA A 52 13.82 1.32 -14.95
CA ALA A 52 14.10 1.24 -16.37
C ALA A 52 13.65 -0.11 -16.93
N CYS A 53 13.20 -0.13 -18.17
CA CYS A 53 12.85 -1.39 -18.84
C CYS A 53 14.11 -2.15 -19.24
N LYS A 54 14.12 -3.46 -19.01
CA LYS A 54 15.06 -4.41 -19.59
C LYS A 54 14.89 -4.46 -21.12
N ASP A 55 15.97 -4.67 -21.84
CA ASP A 55 15.92 -4.89 -23.30
C ASP A 55 14.88 -6.01 -23.63
N PRO A 56 13.84 -5.72 -24.41
CA PRO A 56 12.82 -6.71 -24.74
C PRO A 56 13.36 -8.01 -25.34
N ALA A 57 14.48 -7.96 -26.08
CA ALA A 57 15.13 -9.13 -26.65
C ALA A 57 15.73 -10.08 -25.59
N GLN A 58 15.92 -9.61 -24.37
CA GLN A 58 16.45 -10.39 -23.24
C GLN A 58 15.35 -10.82 -22.26
N VAL A 59 14.09 -10.45 -22.50
CA VAL A 59 12.98 -10.83 -21.63
C VAL A 59 12.57 -12.27 -21.90
N THR A 60 12.32 -13.00 -20.82
CA THR A 60 11.92 -14.40 -20.85
C THR A 60 10.67 -14.64 -20.01
N ALA A 61 10.04 -15.79 -20.11
CA ALA A 61 8.89 -16.17 -19.29
C ALA A 61 9.23 -16.17 -17.79
N ALA A 62 10.48 -16.38 -17.41
CA ALA A 62 10.92 -16.34 -16.02
C ALA A 62 10.79 -14.93 -15.38
N ASP A 63 10.86 -13.88 -16.19
CA ASP A 63 10.68 -12.51 -15.72
C ASP A 63 9.22 -12.22 -15.27
N PHE A 64 8.26 -13.06 -15.67
CA PHE A 64 6.83 -12.95 -15.34
C PHE A 64 6.35 -14.03 -14.36
N ALA A 65 7.27 -14.84 -13.79
CA ALA A 65 6.92 -15.91 -12.88
C ALA A 65 7.56 -15.70 -11.50
N PHE A 66 6.81 -15.98 -10.45
CA PHE A 66 7.28 -16.01 -9.08
C PHE A 66 6.87 -17.34 -8.44
N SER A 67 7.82 -17.99 -7.76
CA SER A 67 7.58 -19.19 -6.96
C SER A 67 7.90 -18.90 -5.50
N GLY A 68 7.07 -19.40 -4.56
CA GLY A 68 7.30 -19.19 -3.12
C GLY A 68 6.04 -18.79 -2.35
N LEU A 69 4.93 -18.46 -3.03
CA LEU A 69 3.67 -18.20 -2.33
C LEU A 69 3.02 -19.46 -1.76
N GLN A 70 3.48 -20.66 -2.13
CA GLN A 70 3.07 -21.94 -1.53
C GLN A 70 3.69 -22.15 -0.15
N ASP A 71 4.84 -21.53 0.13
CA ASP A 71 5.58 -21.73 1.37
C ASP A 71 5.05 -20.79 2.45
N ALA A 72 4.81 -21.33 3.65
CA ALA A 72 4.40 -20.53 4.79
C ALA A 72 5.53 -19.61 5.24
N GLY A 73 5.20 -18.37 5.54
CA GLY A 73 6.14 -17.42 6.13
C GLY A 73 6.43 -17.77 7.60
N ASP A 74 7.64 -17.45 8.06
CA ASP A 74 8.03 -17.63 9.46
C ASP A 74 7.27 -16.66 10.36
N THR A 75 6.41 -17.20 11.22
CA THR A 75 5.61 -16.46 12.21
C THR A 75 6.22 -16.45 13.60
N GLU A 76 7.41 -17.04 13.81
CA GLU A 76 8.14 -17.03 15.11
C GLU A 76 8.80 -15.66 15.37
N ASN A 77 7.97 -14.64 15.55
CA ASN A 77 8.41 -13.27 15.81
C ASN A 77 7.43 -12.56 16.74
N ALA A 78 7.77 -11.33 17.14
CA ALA A 78 6.99 -10.56 18.11
C ALA A 78 5.52 -10.31 17.71
N PHE A 79 5.20 -10.34 16.42
CA PHE A 79 3.84 -10.13 15.92
C PHE A 79 3.09 -11.44 15.65
N GLY A 80 3.79 -12.56 15.61
CA GLY A 80 3.20 -13.84 15.20
C GLY A 80 2.74 -13.83 13.75
N SER A 81 3.36 -13.03 12.88
CA SER A 81 2.90 -12.87 11.49
C SER A 81 4.05 -12.65 10.50
N LYS A 82 3.82 -13.03 9.25
CA LYS A 82 4.73 -12.79 8.13
C LYS A 82 3.95 -12.41 6.88
N VAL A 83 4.41 -11.37 6.19
CA VAL A 83 3.94 -11.01 4.86
C VAL A 83 5.03 -11.31 3.85
N THR A 84 4.69 -12.08 2.82
CA THR A 84 5.52 -12.33 1.64
C THR A 84 4.96 -11.48 0.51
N LEU A 85 5.60 -10.33 0.27
CA LEU A 85 5.18 -9.36 -0.77
C LEU A 85 5.84 -9.71 -2.10
N VAL A 86 5.03 -9.78 -3.16
CA VAL A 86 5.45 -9.94 -4.55
C VAL A 86 5.14 -8.63 -5.28
N ASP A 87 6.07 -7.69 -5.16
CA ASP A 87 6.06 -6.40 -5.87
C ASP A 87 7.00 -6.43 -7.08
N ALA A 88 7.18 -5.32 -7.78
CA ALA A 88 8.05 -5.24 -8.95
C ALA A 88 9.55 -5.52 -8.67
N ARG A 89 9.98 -5.57 -7.40
CA ARG A 89 11.33 -5.97 -7.01
C ARG A 89 11.48 -7.48 -6.93
N ALA A 90 10.43 -8.15 -6.45
CA ALA A 90 10.40 -9.61 -6.34
C ALA A 90 10.01 -10.27 -7.67
N LEU A 91 9.21 -9.59 -8.48
CA LEU A 91 8.72 -10.04 -9.79
C LEU A 91 8.87 -8.90 -10.80
N PRO A 92 10.02 -8.82 -11.51
CA PRO A 92 10.35 -7.71 -12.42
C PRO A 92 9.32 -7.43 -13.51
N GLY A 93 8.58 -8.45 -13.95
CA GLY A 93 7.50 -8.34 -14.93
C GLY A 93 6.32 -7.48 -14.46
N LEU A 94 6.18 -7.21 -13.15
CA LEU A 94 5.14 -6.32 -12.62
C LEU A 94 5.46 -4.83 -12.82
N ASN A 95 6.68 -4.49 -13.24
CA ASN A 95 7.06 -3.09 -13.43
C ASN A 95 6.12 -2.42 -14.43
N SER A 96 5.64 -1.22 -14.13
CA SER A 96 4.65 -0.42 -14.84
C SER A 96 3.21 -0.96 -14.91
N LEU A 97 2.92 -2.17 -14.40
CA LEU A 97 1.59 -2.76 -14.50
C LEU A 97 0.61 -2.36 -13.38
N GLY A 98 1.11 -1.70 -12.32
CA GLY A 98 0.27 -1.12 -11.28
C GLY A 98 -0.39 -2.13 -10.34
N VAL A 99 0.14 -3.35 -10.23
CA VAL A 99 -0.36 -4.39 -9.33
C VAL A 99 0.77 -5.07 -8.56
N ALA A 100 0.44 -5.62 -7.39
CA ALA A 100 1.29 -6.50 -6.61
C ALA A 100 0.42 -7.55 -5.91
N MET A 101 1.05 -8.60 -5.39
CA MET A 101 0.41 -9.62 -4.56
C MET A 101 1.14 -9.76 -3.23
N ALA A 102 0.42 -10.25 -2.22
CA ALA A 102 1.03 -10.64 -0.95
C ALA A 102 0.38 -11.93 -0.43
N ARG A 103 1.19 -12.76 0.22
CA ARG A 103 0.73 -13.82 1.13
C ARG A 103 0.91 -13.33 2.55
N LEU A 104 -0.11 -13.51 3.38
CA LEU A 104 -0.12 -13.17 4.79
C LEU A 104 -0.29 -14.47 5.59
N ASP A 105 0.67 -14.80 6.43
CA ASP A 105 0.64 -15.91 7.39
C ASP A 105 0.56 -15.34 8.80
N ILE A 106 -0.44 -15.77 9.60
CA ILE A 106 -0.63 -15.29 10.97
C ILE A 106 -0.85 -16.51 11.90
N ALA A 107 0.04 -16.68 12.88
CA ALA A 107 -0.13 -17.67 13.94
C ALA A 107 -1.38 -17.39 14.79
N PRO A 108 -1.93 -18.36 15.55
CA PRO A 108 -3.02 -18.11 16.49
C PRO A 108 -2.69 -16.97 17.46
N GLY A 109 -3.58 -15.97 17.55
CA GLY A 109 -3.34 -14.75 18.35
C GLY A 109 -2.30 -13.78 17.79
N GLY A 110 -1.73 -14.07 16.62
CA GLY A 110 -0.82 -13.17 15.92
C GLY A 110 -1.56 -12.03 15.22
N VAL A 111 -0.80 -10.99 14.85
CA VAL A 111 -1.34 -9.77 14.23
C VAL A 111 -0.42 -9.25 13.13
N ASN A 112 -0.97 -8.89 11.98
CA ASN A 112 -0.34 -7.92 11.10
C ASN A 112 -0.70 -6.54 11.67
N PRO A 113 0.26 -5.83 12.30
CA PRO A 113 -0.05 -4.66 13.13
C PRO A 113 -0.61 -3.50 12.29
N PRO A 114 -1.27 -2.51 12.94
CA PRO A 114 -1.82 -1.36 12.24
C PRO A 114 -0.82 -0.71 11.29
N HIS A 115 -1.17 -0.66 10.01
CA HIS A 115 -0.32 -0.18 8.94
C HIS A 115 -1.13 0.47 7.84
N THR A 116 -0.45 1.07 6.86
CA THR A 116 -1.08 1.62 5.66
C THR A 116 -0.23 1.39 4.43
N HIS A 117 -0.91 1.25 3.30
CA HIS A 117 -0.31 1.27 1.97
C HIS A 117 -0.56 2.63 1.31
N PRO A 118 0.41 3.57 1.33
CA PRO A 118 0.19 4.93 0.83
C PRO A 118 -0.09 4.99 -0.68
N ARG A 119 0.29 3.95 -1.43
CA ARG A 119 0.18 3.92 -2.90
C ARG A 119 -0.79 2.86 -3.44
N ALA A 120 -1.45 2.08 -2.57
CA ALA A 120 -2.35 1.01 -3.03
C ALA A 120 -3.64 0.91 -2.22
N THR A 121 -4.72 0.54 -2.90
CA THR A 121 -5.85 -0.17 -2.32
C THR A 121 -5.49 -1.65 -2.25
N GLU A 122 -5.92 -2.33 -1.20
CA GLU A 122 -5.71 -3.75 -1.00
C GLU A 122 -7.03 -4.51 -0.98
N VAL A 123 -7.05 -5.70 -1.57
CA VAL A 123 -8.14 -6.68 -1.44
C VAL A 123 -7.56 -7.95 -0.85
N LEU A 124 -7.91 -8.25 0.38
CA LEU A 124 -7.52 -9.46 1.09
C LEU A 124 -8.59 -10.55 0.89
N THR A 125 -8.16 -11.78 0.65
CA THR A 125 -9.02 -12.97 0.69
C THR A 125 -8.44 -13.98 1.68
N VAL A 126 -9.26 -14.45 2.63
CA VAL A 126 -8.85 -15.49 3.58
C VAL A 126 -8.91 -16.85 2.88
N VAL A 127 -7.78 -17.55 2.81
CA VAL A 127 -7.68 -18.87 2.19
C VAL A 127 -7.65 -20.00 3.22
N GLU A 128 -7.25 -19.69 4.46
CA GLU A 128 -7.24 -20.63 5.59
C GLU A 128 -7.47 -19.88 6.91
N GLY A 129 -8.12 -20.53 7.88
CA GLY A 129 -8.34 -20.00 9.22
C GLY A 129 -9.38 -18.88 9.28
N GLN A 130 -9.21 -18.01 10.26
CA GLN A 130 -10.15 -16.93 10.56
C GLN A 130 -9.38 -15.65 10.97
N MET A 131 -9.75 -14.51 10.40
CA MET A 131 -9.10 -13.23 10.67
C MET A 131 -10.14 -12.18 11.10
N TYR A 132 -9.88 -11.46 12.19
CA TYR A 132 -10.54 -10.20 12.49
C TYR A 132 -9.75 -9.10 11.76
N ALA A 133 -10.35 -8.52 10.73
CA ALA A 133 -9.73 -7.51 9.88
C ALA A 133 -10.55 -6.24 9.86
N GLY A 134 -9.88 -5.09 9.74
CA GLY A 134 -10.58 -3.81 9.69
C GLY A 134 -9.69 -2.62 9.34
N PHE A 135 -10.33 -1.52 8.96
CA PHE A 135 -9.68 -0.24 8.70
C PHE A 135 -10.38 0.92 9.40
N LEU A 136 -9.63 2.01 9.61
CA LEU A 136 -10.09 3.25 10.21
C LEU A 136 -10.33 4.31 9.14
N ALA A 137 -11.54 4.85 9.08
CA ALA A 137 -11.89 5.98 8.23
C ALA A 137 -11.39 7.31 8.82
N THR A 138 -11.40 8.37 8.02
CA THR A 138 -10.91 9.70 8.40
C THR A 138 -11.73 10.39 9.48
N ASP A 139 -12.98 9.98 9.69
CA ASP A 139 -13.87 10.40 10.77
C ASP A 139 -13.64 9.61 12.07
N GLY A 140 -12.67 8.69 12.09
CA GLY A 140 -12.36 7.82 13.22
C GLY A 140 -13.24 6.57 13.32
N LYS A 141 -14.16 6.34 12.38
CA LYS A 141 -14.99 5.15 12.39
C LYS A 141 -14.20 3.91 12.02
N LEU A 142 -14.33 2.86 12.82
CA LEU A 142 -13.78 1.54 12.52
C LEU A 142 -14.79 0.73 11.69
N PHE A 143 -14.33 0.22 10.55
CA PHE A 143 -15.00 -0.79 9.76
C PHE A 143 -14.24 -2.09 9.91
N ALA A 144 -14.79 -3.04 10.66
CA ALA A 144 -14.13 -4.32 10.93
C ALA A 144 -15.14 -5.46 11.03
N ARG A 145 -14.67 -6.66 10.70
CA ARG A 145 -15.44 -7.90 10.88
C ARG A 145 -14.51 -9.11 10.96
N VAL A 146 -15.05 -10.21 11.45
CA VAL A 146 -14.40 -11.52 11.35
C VAL A 146 -14.62 -12.05 9.95
N LEU A 147 -13.53 -12.43 9.29
CA LEU A 147 -13.49 -13.04 7.97
C LEU A 147 -13.18 -14.53 8.13
N ASN A 148 -13.94 -15.35 7.46
CA ASN A 148 -13.74 -16.80 7.38
C ASN A 148 -13.10 -17.16 6.03
N ARG A 149 -12.66 -18.38 5.89
CA ARG A 149 -12.16 -18.91 4.61
C ARG A 149 -13.15 -18.63 3.48
N GLY A 150 -12.66 -18.00 2.40
CA GLY A 150 -13.44 -17.60 1.23
C GLY A 150 -13.99 -16.17 1.31
N ASP A 151 -13.97 -15.51 2.48
CA ASP A 151 -14.36 -14.12 2.59
C ASP A 151 -13.28 -13.20 2.01
N ALA A 152 -13.71 -12.09 1.41
CA ALA A 152 -12.83 -11.03 0.95
C ALA A 152 -13.17 -9.71 1.64
N PHE A 153 -12.14 -8.86 1.85
CA PHE A 153 -12.27 -7.56 2.47
C PHE A 153 -11.40 -6.53 1.74
N VAL A 154 -11.89 -5.29 1.63
CA VAL A 154 -11.18 -4.20 0.95
C VAL A 154 -10.62 -3.22 1.97
N PHE A 155 -9.35 -2.88 1.84
CA PHE A 155 -8.69 -1.78 2.56
C PHE A 155 -8.46 -0.62 1.60
N PRO A 156 -9.18 0.50 1.75
CA PRO A 156 -9.01 1.66 0.88
C PRO A 156 -7.60 2.26 1.00
N ARG A 157 -7.08 2.76 -0.11
CA ARG A 157 -5.74 3.34 -0.21
C ARG A 157 -5.46 4.35 0.90
N GLY A 158 -4.33 4.18 1.59
CA GLY A 158 -3.81 5.10 2.59
C GLY A 158 -4.48 5.02 3.95
N LEU A 159 -5.59 4.29 4.11
CA LEU A 159 -6.23 4.12 5.42
C LEU A 159 -5.47 3.11 6.27
N VAL A 160 -5.39 3.39 7.57
CA VAL A 160 -4.79 2.47 8.55
C VAL A 160 -5.68 1.25 8.70
N HIS A 161 -5.10 0.07 8.58
CA HIS A 161 -5.79 -1.21 8.67
C HIS A 161 -4.92 -2.25 9.39
N PHE A 162 -5.53 -3.36 9.75
CA PHE A 162 -4.89 -4.46 10.49
C PHE A 162 -5.60 -5.78 10.22
N GLU A 163 -4.88 -6.89 10.45
CA GLU A 163 -5.41 -8.24 10.47
C GLU A 163 -4.93 -8.96 11.74
N PHE A 164 -5.86 -9.59 12.45
CA PHE A 164 -5.61 -10.35 13.66
C PHE A 164 -6.17 -11.76 13.51
N ASN A 165 -5.36 -12.77 13.75
CA ASN A 165 -5.84 -14.16 13.77
C ASN A 165 -6.62 -14.42 15.06
N CYS A 166 -7.94 -14.45 14.97
CA CYS A 166 -8.85 -14.77 16.08
C CYS A 166 -9.29 -16.23 16.13
N GLY A 167 -8.75 -17.08 15.25
CA GLY A 167 -9.01 -18.52 15.20
C GLY A 167 -8.06 -19.30 16.10
N ALA A 168 -8.34 -20.61 16.25
CA ALA A 168 -7.52 -21.52 17.05
C ALA A 168 -6.32 -22.12 16.28
N GLY A 169 -6.33 -22.04 14.94
CA GLY A 169 -5.27 -22.52 14.05
C GLY A 169 -4.60 -21.37 13.29
N PRO A 170 -3.60 -21.68 12.46
CA PRO A 170 -3.00 -20.69 11.56
C PRO A 170 -4.05 -20.04 10.66
N ALA A 171 -3.82 -18.79 10.29
CA ALA A 171 -4.62 -18.09 9.32
C ALA A 171 -3.75 -17.63 8.13
N VAL A 172 -4.24 -17.86 6.92
CA VAL A 172 -3.54 -17.51 5.69
C VAL A 172 -4.45 -16.63 4.83
N GLY A 173 -3.91 -15.51 4.37
CA GLY A 173 -4.55 -14.63 3.40
C GLY A 173 -3.73 -14.46 2.13
N LEU A 174 -4.43 -14.22 1.03
CA LEU A 174 -3.84 -13.70 -0.21
C LEU A 174 -4.41 -12.32 -0.48
N ALA A 175 -3.55 -11.37 -0.77
CA ALA A 175 -3.93 -10.00 -1.06
C ALA A 175 -3.48 -9.57 -2.46
N GLY A 176 -4.34 -8.81 -3.14
CA GLY A 176 -4.03 -8.07 -4.35
C GLY A 176 -3.93 -6.58 -4.02
N LEU A 177 -2.89 -5.91 -4.51
CA LEU A 177 -2.64 -4.49 -4.26
C LEU A 177 -2.60 -3.72 -5.57
N SER A 178 -3.25 -2.56 -5.61
CA SER A 178 -3.37 -1.71 -6.81
C SER A 178 -2.14 -0.83 -7.06
N SER A 179 -0.95 -1.37 -6.85
CA SER A 179 0.33 -0.71 -7.12
C SER A 179 1.44 -1.75 -7.22
N GLN A 180 2.33 -1.61 -8.17
CA GLN A 180 3.55 -2.41 -8.28
C GLN A 180 4.55 -2.19 -7.13
N ASN A 181 4.35 -1.14 -6.35
CA ASN A 181 5.09 -0.79 -5.13
C ASN A 181 4.15 -0.09 -4.15
N PRO A 182 3.33 -0.84 -3.40
CA PRO A 182 2.30 -0.29 -2.51
C PRO A 182 2.86 0.61 -1.41
N GLY A 183 4.10 0.40 -1.01
CA GLY A 183 4.67 0.97 0.20
C GLY A 183 4.05 0.32 1.45
N LEU A 184 4.74 0.46 2.56
CA LEU A 184 4.29 -0.03 3.87
C LEU A 184 4.72 0.97 4.94
N VAL A 185 3.75 1.47 5.70
CA VAL A 185 3.99 2.29 6.89
C VAL A 185 3.31 1.61 8.07
N ARG A 186 4.07 0.87 8.88
CA ARG A 186 3.59 0.37 10.17
C ARG A 186 3.53 1.54 11.14
N VAL A 187 2.36 1.79 11.71
CA VAL A 187 2.11 3.02 12.49
C VAL A 187 3.06 3.14 13.68
N ALA A 188 3.17 2.08 14.49
CA ALA A 188 4.02 2.11 15.67
C ALA A 188 5.52 2.16 15.33
N ASP A 189 5.98 1.31 14.39
CA ASP A 189 7.38 1.31 13.94
C ASP A 189 7.80 2.66 13.36
N SER A 190 6.92 3.31 12.59
CA SER A 190 7.21 4.59 11.96
C SER A 190 7.29 5.75 12.95
N LEU A 191 6.63 5.64 14.10
CA LEU A 191 6.61 6.70 15.12
C LEU A 191 7.68 6.44 16.21
N PHE A 192 7.75 5.23 16.73
CA PHE A 192 8.63 4.91 17.85
C PHE A 192 9.96 4.30 17.44
N GLY A 193 10.05 3.74 16.19
CA GLY A 193 11.27 3.15 15.62
C GLY A 193 11.90 3.98 14.49
N ALA A 194 11.51 5.24 14.31
CA ALA A 194 12.02 6.12 13.24
C ALA A 194 13.53 6.39 13.36
N ALA A 195 14.19 6.51 12.21
CA ALA A 195 15.59 6.95 12.13
C ALA A 195 15.72 8.06 11.04
N PRO A 196 16.07 9.32 11.40
CA PRO A 196 16.30 9.81 12.78
C PRO A 196 15.03 9.74 13.63
N ALA A 197 15.19 9.63 14.94
CA ALA A 197 14.09 9.42 15.87
C ALA A 197 13.16 10.65 15.97
N VAL A 198 11.85 10.40 16.04
CA VAL A 198 10.89 11.44 16.46
C VAL A 198 11.20 11.79 17.94
N THR A 199 11.18 13.08 18.29
CA THR A 199 11.53 13.51 19.65
C THR A 199 10.52 13.01 20.68
N ASP A 200 10.99 12.76 21.91
CA ASP A 200 10.12 12.29 23.00
C ASP A 200 9.03 13.32 23.33
N GLU A 201 9.35 14.59 23.23
CA GLU A 201 8.41 15.69 23.47
C GLU A 201 7.22 15.64 22.48
N VAL A 202 7.49 15.43 21.20
CA VAL A 202 6.44 15.29 20.15
C VAL A 202 5.56 14.10 20.45
N LEU A 203 6.15 12.94 20.75
CA LEU A 203 5.40 11.70 21.02
C LEU A 203 4.60 11.80 22.33
N ALA A 204 5.21 12.31 23.39
CA ALA A 204 4.52 12.53 24.68
C ALA A 204 3.28 13.42 24.52
N LYS A 205 3.42 14.53 23.79
CA LYS A 205 2.33 15.48 23.53
C LYS A 205 1.24 14.85 22.65
N ALA A 206 1.63 14.18 21.56
CA ALA A 206 0.70 13.58 20.60
C ALA A 206 -0.13 12.44 21.23
N PHE A 207 0.51 11.58 22.02
CA PHE A 207 -0.13 10.42 22.64
C PHE A 207 -0.68 10.70 24.04
N ARG A 208 -0.46 11.91 24.58
CA ARG A 208 -0.89 12.33 25.95
C ARG A 208 -0.34 11.39 27.03
N ILE A 209 0.94 11.02 26.91
CA ILE A 209 1.67 10.16 27.85
C ILE A 209 2.94 10.88 28.33
N ASP A 210 3.54 10.39 29.41
CA ASP A 210 4.80 10.94 29.93
C ASP A 210 6.02 10.48 29.11
N ALA A 211 7.13 11.21 29.21
CA ALA A 211 8.35 10.93 28.46
C ALA A 211 8.96 9.56 28.81
N ALA A 212 8.84 9.11 30.07
CA ALA A 212 9.36 7.80 30.47
C ALA A 212 8.59 6.66 29.79
N THR A 213 7.29 6.83 29.61
CA THR A 213 6.46 5.90 28.82
C THR A 213 6.87 5.90 27.34
N VAL A 214 7.13 7.07 26.73
CA VAL A 214 7.65 7.16 25.36
C VAL A 214 8.94 6.37 25.21
N GLN A 215 9.88 6.55 26.14
CA GLN A 215 11.18 5.85 26.09
C GLN A 215 11.01 4.33 26.24
N ARG A 216 10.13 3.86 27.14
CA ARG A 216 9.81 2.43 27.27
C ARG A 216 9.24 1.85 25.98
N ILE A 217 8.36 2.58 25.30
CA ILE A 217 7.81 2.14 24.02
C ILE A 217 8.91 2.11 22.95
N LYS A 218 9.69 3.19 22.78
CA LYS A 218 10.80 3.25 21.82
C LYS A 218 11.78 2.08 22.00
N ALA A 219 12.05 1.67 23.24
CA ALA A 219 12.93 0.53 23.51
C ALA A 219 12.44 -0.79 22.91
N GLN A 220 11.11 -0.96 22.69
CA GLN A 220 10.55 -2.14 22.05
C GLN A 220 10.74 -2.13 20.52
N PHE A 221 10.93 -0.95 19.92
CA PHE A 221 11.11 -0.75 18.48
C PHE A 221 12.57 -0.47 18.11
N ALA A 222 13.48 -0.40 19.08
CA ALA A 222 14.90 -0.27 18.81
C ALA A 222 15.38 -1.48 18.00
N LYS A 223 15.98 -1.25 16.83
CA LYS A 223 16.58 -2.33 16.03
C LYS A 223 17.70 -2.96 16.85
N LYS A 224 17.60 -4.25 17.11
CA LYS A 224 18.67 -5.07 17.65
C LYS A 224 19.72 -5.35 16.59
#